data_52ef4d12188ed9f2f1d05ed304d2b07f
#
_entry.id   52ef4d12188ed9f2f1d05ed304d2b07f
#
_cell.length_a   1.000
_cell.length_b   1.000
_cell.length_c   1.000
_cell.angle_alpha   90.00
_cell.angle_beta   90.00
_cell.angle_gamma   90.00
#
_symmetry.space_group_name_H-M   'P 1'
#
loop_
_entity.id
_entity.type
_entity.pdbx_description
1 polymer ?
#
loop_
_entity_poly.entity_id
_entity_poly.type
_entity_poly.pdbx_seq_one_letter_code
_entity_poly.pdbx_strand_id
1 'polypeptide(L)'
;LRVRPFELPRVERGLFAYPAQSNFSGVRHPLDWIDSAQQLGYTVLLDAAPFLPTSPLPLREVRPAFVSLSIYKISGYPTGVGALVCRHDALRALVRPSFAGGSVEFVSVISDRHQLKTGREGCEDGTGNFLAWSGVPPALQMIERLGMPSIHAHVDALTAQALAGLATVRHADGSPAVRIHGPAEVGERG
;
A
#
# COMPACT_ATOMS: atom_id res chain seq x y z
N LEU A 1 8.10 -18.07 -6.21
CA LEU A 1 7.20 -17.99 -5.04
C LEU A 1 5.78 -18.16 -5.56
N ARG A 2 5.14 -19.28 -5.28
CA ARG A 2 3.71 -19.41 -5.56
C ARG A 2 2.96 -18.67 -4.45
N VAL A 3 2.04 -17.81 -4.83
CA VAL A 3 1.04 -17.26 -3.91
C VAL A 3 0.25 -18.46 -3.38
N ARG A 4 0.36 -18.74 -2.09
CA ARG A 4 -0.44 -19.79 -1.46
C ARG A 4 -1.84 -19.24 -1.23
N PRO A 5 -2.91 -20.02 -1.47
CA PRO A 5 -4.22 -19.69 -0.93
C PRO A 5 -4.03 -19.44 0.57
N PHE A 6 -4.54 -18.33 1.06
CA PHE A 6 -4.47 -18.12 2.49
C PHE A 6 -5.67 -18.78 3.16
N GLU A 7 -5.39 -19.48 4.25
CA GLU A 7 -6.42 -20.06 5.11
C GLU A 7 -6.37 -19.30 6.42
N LEU A 8 -7.39 -18.51 6.68
CA LEU A 8 -7.56 -17.80 7.94
C LEU A 8 -8.68 -18.46 8.75
N PRO A 9 -8.49 -18.64 10.06
CA PRO A 9 -9.57 -19.07 10.93
C PRO A 9 -10.62 -17.95 11.04
N ARG A 10 -11.88 -18.30 11.28
CA ARG A 10 -12.89 -17.32 11.64
C ARG A 10 -12.59 -16.74 13.01
N VAL A 11 -12.70 -15.41 13.15
CA VAL A 11 -12.43 -14.68 14.40
C VAL A 11 -13.58 -13.72 14.70
N GLU A 12 -13.76 -13.36 15.98
CA GLU A 12 -14.68 -12.29 16.35
C GLU A 12 -14.10 -10.91 16.02
N ARG A 13 -12.80 -10.73 16.22
CA ARG A 13 -12.05 -9.52 15.88
C ARG A 13 -10.61 -9.90 15.54
N GLY A 14 -10.14 -9.43 14.41
CA GLY A 14 -8.78 -9.64 13.97
C GLY A 14 -8.31 -8.57 12.99
N LEU A 15 -7.01 -8.46 12.81
CA LEU A 15 -6.39 -7.63 11.76
C LEU A 15 -5.69 -8.54 10.75
N PHE A 16 -6.07 -8.41 9.49
CA PHE A 16 -5.35 -9.02 8.37
C PHE A 16 -4.65 -7.93 7.59
N ALA A 17 -3.33 -7.89 7.68
CA ALA A 17 -2.50 -6.93 6.94
C ALA A 17 -1.70 -7.66 5.87
N TYR A 18 -1.81 -7.19 4.62
CA TYR A 18 -1.05 -7.78 3.51
C TYR A 18 -0.74 -6.74 2.43
N PRO A 19 0.34 -6.90 1.66
CA PRO A 19 0.63 -6.03 0.53
C PRO A 19 -0.19 -6.44 -0.70
N ALA A 20 -0.77 -5.47 -1.41
CA ALA A 20 -1.39 -5.72 -2.71
C ALA A 20 -0.37 -6.22 -3.74
N GLN A 21 0.90 -5.83 -3.56
CA GLN A 21 2.04 -6.28 -4.36
C GLN A 21 3.27 -6.39 -3.46
N SER A 22 4.01 -7.49 -3.61
CA SER A 22 5.26 -7.67 -2.88
C SER A 22 6.33 -6.68 -3.36
N ASN A 23 6.86 -5.88 -2.44
CA ASN A 23 7.97 -4.97 -2.74
C ASN A 23 9.29 -5.69 -3.06
N PHE A 24 9.41 -6.97 -2.70
CA PHE A 24 10.58 -7.80 -2.94
C PHE A 24 10.51 -8.56 -4.27
N SER A 25 9.42 -9.30 -4.49
CA SER A 25 9.29 -10.19 -5.65
C SER A 25 8.48 -9.60 -6.80
N GLY A 26 7.80 -8.47 -6.60
CA GLY A 26 6.86 -7.90 -7.56
C GLY A 26 5.53 -8.67 -7.66
N VAL A 27 5.35 -9.75 -6.91
CA VAL A 27 4.13 -10.57 -6.96
C VAL A 27 2.93 -9.73 -6.56
N ARG A 28 1.91 -9.71 -7.42
CA ARG A 28 0.60 -9.15 -7.12
C ARG A 28 -0.24 -10.17 -6.35
N HIS A 29 -0.84 -9.72 -5.26
CA HIS A 29 -1.74 -10.54 -4.48
C HIS A 29 -3.20 -10.24 -4.83
N PRO A 30 -4.08 -11.24 -4.78
CA PRO A 30 -5.49 -11.06 -5.10
C PRO A 30 -6.18 -10.04 -4.21
N LEU A 31 -6.94 -9.12 -4.79
CA LEU A 31 -7.70 -8.11 -4.03
C LEU A 31 -9.00 -8.69 -3.44
N ASP A 32 -9.51 -9.81 -3.94
CA ASP A 32 -10.66 -10.55 -3.39
C ASP A 32 -10.39 -11.14 -2.00
N TRP A 33 -9.12 -11.22 -1.60
CA TRP A 33 -8.76 -11.59 -0.22
C TRP A 33 -9.29 -10.57 0.81
N ILE A 34 -9.55 -9.33 0.40
CA ILE A 34 -10.16 -8.31 1.25
C ILE A 34 -11.54 -8.78 1.73
N ASP A 35 -12.41 -9.13 0.78
CA ASP A 35 -13.77 -9.57 1.10
C ASP A 35 -13.74 -10.91 1.84
N SER A 36 -12.89 -11.83 1.41
CA SER A 36 -12.73 -13.14 2.06
C SER A 36 -12.32 -13.00 3.53
N ALA A 37 -11.35 -12.14 3.84
CA ALA A 37 -10.90 -11.90 5.21
C ALA A 37 -11.99 -11.19 6.04
N GLN A 38 -12.69 -10.22 5.45
CA GLN A 38 -13.78 -9.51 6.13
C GLN A 38 -14.94 -10.44 6.50
N GLN A 39 -15.30 -11.38 5.63
CA GLN A 39 -16.33 -12.40 5.93
C GLN A 39 -15.93 -13.34 7.08
N LEU A 40 -14.63 -13.48 7.34
CA LEU A 40 -14.09 -14.24 8.46
C LEU A 40 -13.93 -13.42 9.76
N GLY A 41 -14.29 -12.13 9.75
CA GLY A 41 -14.25 -11.25 10.92
C GLY A 41 -13.00 -10.37 11.04
N TYR A 42 -12.17 -10.31 9.99
CA TYR A 42 -10.95 -9.49 10.02
C TYR A 42 -11.21 -8.06 9.54
N THR A 43 -10.61 -7.12 10.22
CA THR A 43 -10.34 -5.78 9.69
C THR A 43 -9.15 -5.87 8.74
N VAL A 44 -9.28 -5.33 7.53
CA VAL A 44 -8.21 -5.45 6.52
C VAL A 44 -7.44 -4.16 6.39
N LEU A 45 -6.09 -4.26 6.51
CA LEU A 45 -5.13 -3.24 6.13
C LEU A 45 -4.41 -3.70 4.86
N LEU A 46 -4.60 -2.96 3.77
CA LEU A 46 -3.93 -3.21 2.50
C LEU A 46 -2.72 -2.29 2.35
N ASP A 47 -1.52 -2.86 2.23
CA ASP A 47 -0.35 -2.09 1.80
C ASP A 47 -0.37 -1.96 0.27
N ALA A 48 -0.77 -0.80 -0.21
CA ALA A 48 -0.81 -0.48 -1.64
C ALA A 48 0.41 0.32 -2.10
N ALA A 49 1.40 0.55 -1.23
CA ALA A 49 2.56 1.37 -1.59
C ALA A 49 3.35 0.84 -2.80
N PRO A 50 3.59 -0.49 -2.95
CA PRO A 50 4.24 -1.01 -4.16
C PRO A 50 3.29 -1.19 -5.35
N PHE A 51 1.98 -1.22 -5.12
CA PHE A 51 0.96 -1.52 -6.12
C PHE A 51 0.52 -0.28 -6.92
N LEU A 52 0.23 0.82 -6.20
CA LEU A 52 -0.30 2.06 -6.78
C LEU A 52 0.59 2.74 -7.83
N PRO A 53 1.92 2.60 -7.83
CA PRO A 53 2.76 3.16 -8.90
C PRO A 53 2.41 2.68 -10.31
N THR A 54 1.93 1.44 -10.44
CA THR A 54 1.72 0.77 -11.73
C THR A 54 0.31 0.26 -11.94
N SER A 55 -0.55 0.29 -10.92
CA SER A 55 -1.86 -0.34 -10.97
C SER A 55 -2.94 0.50 -10.29
N PRO A 56 -4.13 0.62 -10.88
CA PRO A 56 -5.24 1.31 -10.24
C PRO A 56 -5.81 0.46 -9.10
N LEU A 57 -6.22 1.11 -8.02
CA LEU A 57 -6.93 0.47 -6.91
C LEU A 57 -8.38 0.99 -6.86
N PRO A 58 -9.36 0.20 -7.29
CA PRO A 58 -10.76 0.63 -7.38
C PRO A 58 -11.45 0.56 -6.00
N LEU A 59 -11.24 1.56 -5.14
CA LEU A 59 -11.79 1.60 -3.78
C LEU A 59 -13.33 1.67 -3.71
N ARG A 60 -14.01 1.84 -4.85
CA ARG A 60 -15.47 1.70 -4.93
C ARG A 60 -15.91 0.23 -4.97
N GLU A 61 -15.04 -0.64 -5.47
CA GLU A 61 -15.30 -2.08 -5.64
C GLU A 61 -14.68 -2.87 -4.48
N VAL A 62 -13.39 -2.62 -4.18
CA VAL A 62 -12.70 -3.25 -3.06
C VAL A 62 -12.65 -2.28 -1.87
N ARG A 63 -13.06 -2.74 -0.69
CA ARG A 63 -13.28 -1.88 0.48
C ARG A 63 -12.49 -2.31 1.72
N PRO A 64 -11.14 -2.29 1.68
CA PRO A 64 -10.36 -2.52 2.88
C PRO A 64 -10.67 -1.43 3.93
N ALA A 65 -10.44 -1.74 5.20
CA ALA A 65 -10.62 -0.78 6.28
C ALA A 65 -9.56 0.33 6.22
N PHE A 66 -8.34 -0.07 5.86
CA PHE A 66 -7.17 0.81 5.79
C PHE A 66 -6.37 0.51 4.52
N VAL A 67 -5.85 1.58 3.89
CA VAL A 67 -4.90 1.48 2.77
C VAL A 67 -3.71 2.37 3.04
N SER A 68 -2.52 1.79 3.10
CA SER A 68 -1.27 2.56 3.17
C SER A 68 -0.70 2.82 1.78
N LEU A 69 -0.17 4.02 1.56
CA LEU A 69 0.44 4.41 0.30
C LEU A 69 1.66 5.33 0.50
N SER A 70 2.53 5.38 -0.51
CA SER A 70 3.72 6.23 -0.56
C SER A 70 3.69 7.11 -1.79
N ILE A 71 3.78 8.43 -1.61
CA ILE A 71 3.72 9.38 -2.73
C ILE A 71 4.96 9.25 -3.63
N TYR A 72 6.16 9.13 -3.05
CA TYR A 72 7.38 9.03 -3.84
C TYR A 72 7.44 7.79 -4.75
N LYS A 73 6.78 6.70 -4.36
CA LYS A 73 6.69 5.49 -5.20
C LYS A 73 5.79 5.72 -6.41
N ILE A 74 4.75 6.55 -6.27
CA ILE A 74 3.80 6.86 -7.33
C ILE A 74 4.43 7.83 -8.35
N SER A 75 5.14 8.87 -7.88
CA SER A 75 5.55 9.99 -8.71
C SER A 75 7.02 10.39 -8.57
N GLY A 76 7.82 9.67 -7.80
CA GLY A 76 9.24 9.96 -7.54
C GLY A 76 9.48 11.05 -6.50
N TYR A 77 8.53 11.95 -6.26
CA TYR A 77 8.62 13.08 -5.32
C TYR A 77 7.21 13.46 -4.82
N PRO A 78 7.04 13.99 -3.60
CA PRO A 78 8.07 14.17 -2.56
C PRO A 78 8.34 12.88 -1.77
N THR A 79 9.59 12.71 -1.36
CA THR A 79 9.98 11.65 -0.41
C THR A 79 9.52 11.99 1.01
N GLY A 80 9.35 10.96 1.85
CA GLY A 80 8.92 11.15 3.25
C GLY A 80 7.45 11.55 3.40
N VAL A 81 6.65 11.49 2.32
CA VAL A 81 5.20 11.70 2.34
C VAL A 81 4.49 10.42 1.95
N GLY A 82 3.55 10.03 2.76
CA GLY A 82 2.63 8.92 2.53
C GLY A 82 1.25 9.27 3.06
N ALA A 83 0.31 8.37 2.92
CA ALA A 83 -1.02 8.50 3.49
C ALA A 83 -1.55 7.15 3.97
N LEU A 84 -2.40 7.21 4.98
CA LEU A 84 -3.27 6.12 5.38
C LEU A 84 -4.71 6.50 5.06
N VAL A 85 -5.26 5.89 4.03
CA VAL A 85 -6.68 6.05 3.69
C VAL A 85 -7.48 5.12 4.59
N CYS A 86 -8.46 5.68 5.31
CA CYS A 86 -9.25 4.95 6.28
C CYS A 86 -10.74 5.05 5.96
N ARG A 87 -11.45 3.95 6.08
CA ARG A 87 -12.92 4.00 6.14
C ARG A 87 -13.35 4.70 7.43
N HIS A 88 -14.41 5.49 7.37
CA HIS A 88 -14.91 6.25 8.54
C HIS A 88 -15.31 5.37 9.71
N ASP A 89 -15.92 4.21 9.45
CA ASP A 89 -16.29 3.25 10.50
C ASP A 89 -15.06 2.65 11.18
N ALA A 90 -14.05 2.29 10.38
CA ALA A 90 -12.78 1.75 10.87
C ALA A 90 -12.00 2.80 11.69
N LEU A 91 -11.96 4.05 11.21
CA LEU A 91 -11.30 5.14 11.94
C LEU A 91 -11.94 5.39 13.31
N ARG A 92 -13.28 5.38 13.37
CA ARG A 92 -14.01 5.53 14.65
C ARG A 92 -13.82 4.36 15.63
N ALA A 93 -13.50 3.18 15.11
CA ALA A 93 -13.24 1.99 15.94
C ALA A 93 -11.80 1.93 16.48
N LEU A 94 -10.89 2.80 16.00
CA LEU A 94 -9.53 2.87 16.49
C LEU A 94 -9.50 3.44 17.92
N VAL A 95 -8.83 2.73 18.81
CA VAL A 95 -8.53 3.18 20.17
C VAL A 95 -7.05 3.52 20.23
N ARG A 96 -6.73 4.76 20.53
CA ARG A 96 -5.33 5.17 20.71
C ARG A 96 -4.89 4.85 22.14
N PRO A 97 -3.79 4.10 22.30
CA PRO A 97 -3.31 3.68 23.62
C PRO A 97 -2.66 4.82 24.41
N SER A 98 -2.22 5.88 23.74
CA SER A 98 -1.55 7.05 24.33
C SER A 98 -1.89 8.31 23.55
N PHE A 99 -1.69 9.46 24.16
CA PHE A 99 -1.78 10.74 23.46
C PHE A 99 -0.41 11.18 22.94
N ALA A 100 -0.41 12.03 21.94
CA ALA A 100 0.82 12.64 21.39
C ALA A 100 0.53 14.08 20.97
N GLY A 101 1.11 15.04 21.66
CA GLY A 101 1.23 16.46 21.28
C GLY A 101 -0.03 17.09 20.67
N GLY A 102 0.07 17.54 19.44
CA GLY A 102 -0.98 18.25 18.72
C GLY A 102 -2.26 17.47 18.42
N SER A 103 -2.30 16.16 18.69
CA SER A 103 -3.49 15.32 18.53
C SER A 103 -4.49 15.44 19.68
N VAL A 104 -4.19 16.24 20.72
CA VAL A 104 -5.12 16.52 21.82
C VAL A 104 -5.93 17.77 21.59
N GLU A 105 -7.18 17.75 22.01
CA GLU A 105 -8.05 18.93 22.10
C GLU A 105 -7.93 19.59 23.46
N PHE A 106 -7.76 18.77 24.50
CA PHE A 106 -7.59 19.20 25.87
C PHE A 106 -6.67 18.26 26.62
N VAL A 107 -5.81 18.84 27.49
CA VAL A 107 -5.02 18.12 28.49
C VAL A 107 -4.98 18.91 29.79
N SER A 108 -5.18 18.23 30.92
CA SER A 108 -5.08 18.83 32.24
C SER A 108 -3.62 18.78 32.72
N VAL A 109 -3.15 19.87 33.35
CA VAL A 109 -1.84 19.95 34.03
C VAL A 109 -1.90 19.56 35.51
N ILE A 110 -3.11 19.37 36.05
CA ILE A 110 -3.34 19.10 37.47
C ILE A 110 -3.98 17.72 37.74
N SER A 111 -4.35 17.00 36.69
CA SER A 111 -4.97 15.66 36.80
C SER A 111 -4.62 14.85 35.55
N ASP A 112 -4.68 13.52 35.68
CA ASP A 112 -4.47 12.60 34.54
C ASP A 112 -5.74 12.54 33.65
N ARG A 113 -6.03 13.67 32.97
CA ARG A 113 -7.17 13.80 32.06
C ARG A 113 -6.74 14.45 30.77
N HIS A 114 -7.09 13.83 29.66
CA HIS A 114 -6.91 14.39 28.32
C HIS A 114 -8.07 13.99 27.42
N GLN A 115 -8.27 14.74 26.36
CA GLN A 115 -9.22 14.46 25.30
C GLN A 115 -8.51 14.55 23.96
N LEU A 116 -8.55 13.48 23.18
CA LEU A 116 -8.01 13.46 21.84
C LEU A 116 -8.97 14.16 20.86
N LYS A 117 -8.41 14.80 19.85
CA LYS A 117 -9.17 15.28 18.69
C LYS A 117 -9.88 14.12 18.01
N THR A 118 -11.03 14.39 17.43
CA THR A 118 -11.79 13.40 16.67
C THR A 118 -11.31 13.31 15.22
N GLY A 119 -11.55 12.15 14.59
CA GLY A 119 -11.22 11.94 13.18
C GLY A 119 -9.72 11.92 12.90
N ARG A 120 -9.33 12.42 11.72
CA ARG A 120 -7.95 12.37 11.24
C ARG A 120 -6.95 13.12 12.15
N GLU A 121 -7.35 14.27 12.64
CA GLU A 121 -6.48 15.14 13.44
C GLU A 121 -6.04 14.47 14.76
N GLY A 122 -6.89 13.58 15.31
CA GLY A 122 -6.55 12.77 16.47
C GLY A 122 -5.58 11.62 16.15
N CYS A 123 -5.35 11.31 14.88
CA CYS A 123 -4.48 10.22 14.43
C CYS A 123 -3.15 10.68 13.85
N GLU A 124 -2.95 12.01 13.69
CA GLU A 124 -1.71 12.58 13.18
C GLU A 124 -0.85 13.09 14.33
N ASP A 125 0.25 12.39 14.61
CA ASP A 125 1.17 12.74 15.68
C ASP A 125 2.23 13.73 15.19
N GLY A 126 2.38 14.84 15.92
CA GLY A 126 3.39 15.85 15.64
C GLY A 126 3.09 16.70 14.39
N THR A 127 4.12 17.40 13.94
CA THR A 127 4.03 18.27 12.75
C THR A 127 4.49 17.51 11.52
N GLY A 128 3.60 17.33 10.55
CA GLY A 128 3.95 16.68 9.29
C GLY A 128 4.90 17.54 8.43
N ASN A 129 5.46 16.93 7.38
CA ASN A 129 6.31 17.61 6.41
C ASN A 129 5.46 18.47 5.45
N PHE A 130 4.92 19.61 5.97
CA PHE A 130 3.98 20.46 5.22
C PHE A 130 4.61 21.11 3.99
N LEU A 131 5.93 21.33 3.99
CA LEU A 131 6.62 21.86 2.80
C LEU A 131 6.57 20.84 1.64
N ALA A 132 6.78 19.55 1.93
CA ALA A 132 6.70 18.51 0.91
C ALA A 132 5.25 18.25 0.45
N TRP A 133 4.23 18.54 1.26
CA TRP A 133 2.83 18.36 0.86
C TRP A 133 2.43 19.21 -0.34
N SER A 134 3.05 20.39 -0.52
CA SER A 134 2.80 21.24 -1.69
C SER A 134 3.17 20.57 -3.01
N GLY A 135 4.08 19.59 -2.99
CA GLY A 135 4.47 18.80 -4.16
C GLY A 135 3.49 17.67 -4.53
N VAL A 136 2.58 17.31 -3.63
CA VAL A 136 1.66 16.16 -3.86
C VAL A 136 0.64 16.45 -4.97
N PRO A 137 -0.08 17.58 -4.98
CA PRO A 137 -1.06 17.86 -6.05
C PRO A 137 -0.45 17.87 -7.46
N PRO A 138 0.66 18.57 -7.75
CA PRO A 138 1.26 18.55 -9.08
C PRO A 138 1.79 17.16 -9.46
N ALA A 139 2.27 16.37 -8.49
CA ALA A 139 2.71 15.00 -8.72
C ALA A 139 1.55 14.10 -9.15
N LEU A 140 0.42 14.15 -8.46
CA LEU A 140 -0.78 13.39 -8.82
C LEU A 140 -1.38 13.85 -10.15
N GLN A 141 -1.40 15.15 -10.44
CA GLN A 141 -1.83 15.68 -11.72
C GLN A 141 -0.96 15.20 -12.89
N MET A 142 0.35 15.01 -12.66
CA MET A 142 1.24 14.42 -13.68
C MET A 142 0.83 12.97 -13.99
N ILE A 143 0.60 12.15 -12.96
CA ILE A 143 0.15 10.77 -13.12
C ILE A 143 -1.21 10.71 -13.82
N GLU A 144 -2.15 11.59 -13.46
CA GLU A 144 -3.47 11.68 -14.10
C GLU A 144 -3.37 12.01 -15.59
N ARG A 145 -2.47 12.94 -15.96
CA ARG A 145 -2.22 13.28 -17.37
C ARG A 145 -1.58 12.16 -18.17
N LEU A 146 -0.66 11.38 -17.57
CA LEU A 146 -0.06 10.21 -18.21
C LEU A 146 -1.08 9.09 -18.39
N GLY A 147 -1.98 8.96 -17.43
CA GLY A 147 -2.98 7.91 -17.36
C GLY A 147 -2.43 6.58 -16.85
N MET A 148 -3.05 6.03 -15.82
CA MET A 148 -2.64 4.76 -15.22
C MET A 148 -2.59 3.59 -16.21
N PRO A 149 -3.52 3.44 -17.18
CA PRO A 149 -3.42 2.38 -18.20
C PRO A 149 -2.14 2.46 -19.04
N SER A 150 -1.69 3.66 -19.41
CA SER A 150 -0.46 3.85 -20.16
C SER A 150 0.79 3.50 -19.34
N ILE A 151 0.81 3.90 -18.06
CA ILE A 151 1.89 3.54 -17.14
C ILE A 151 1.95 2.03 -16.97
N HIS A 152 0.82 1.38 -16.73
CA HIS A 152 0.71 -0.07 -16.56
C HIS A 152 1.26 -0.81 -17.80
N ALA A 153 0.76 -0.47 -18.98
CA ALA A 153 1.20 -1.10 -20.23
C ALA A 153 2.70 -0.92 -20.50
N HIS A 154 3.23 0.27 -20.17
CA HIS A 154 4.68 0.54 -20.33
C HIS A 154 5.53 -0.33 -19.38
N VAL A 155 5.12 -0.43 -18.10
CA VAL A 155 5.83 -1.27 -17.12
C VAL A 155 5.75 -2.74 -17.47
N ASP A 156 4.60 -3.23 -17.95
CA ASP A 156 4.44 -4.60 -18.41
C ASP A 156 5.36 -4.91 -19.60
N ALA A 157 5.47 -4.00 -20.56
CA ALA A 157 6.39 -4.15 -21.70
C ALA A 157 7.86 -4.21 -21.26
N LEU A 158 8.28 -3.33 -20.34
CA LEU A 158 9.63 -3.33 -19.78
C LEU A 158 9.92 -4.62 -19.00
N THR A 159 8.96 -5.08 -18.22
CA THR A 159 9.06 -6.33 -17.45
C THR A 159 9.21 -7.54 -18.38
N ALA A 160 8.40 -7.62 -19.44
CA ALA A 160 8.52 -8.66 -20.46
C ALA A 160 9.90 -8.67 -21.11
N GLN A 161 10.37 -7.49 -21.53
CA GLN A 161 11.69 -7.33 -22.13
C GLN A 161 12.82 -7.76 -21.19
N ALA A 162 12.75 -7.35 -19.91
CA ALA A 162 13.74 -7.69 -18.91
C ALA A 162 13.77 -9.21 -18.64
N LEU A 163 12.61 -9.84 -18.46
CA LEU A 163 12.50 -11.29 -18.23
C LEU A 163 13.04 -12.08 -19.43
N ALA A 164 12.66 -11.69 -20.65
CA ALA A 164 13.15 -12.34 -21.87
C ALA A 164 14.67 -12.17 -22.02
N GLY A 165 15.20 -10.97 -21.80
CA GLY A 165 16.63 -10.71 -21.87
C GLY A 165 17.43 -11.50 -20.84
N LEU A 166 17.00 -11.52 -19.58
CA LEU A 166 17.65 -12.28 -18.51
C LEU A 166 17.63 -13.79 -18.78
N ALA A 167 16.56 -14.30 -19.38
CA ALA A 167 16.43 -15.72 -19.73
C ALA A 167 17.43 -16.18 -20.81
N THR A 168 18.01 -15.26 -21.60
CA THR A 168 18.98 -15.59 -22.65
C THR A 168 20.45 -15.57 -22.19
N VAL A 169 20.72 -14.99 -21.01
CA VAL A 169 22.11 -14.86 -20.51
C VAL A 169 22.66 -16.23 -20.14
N ARG A 170 23.85 -16.56 -20.68
CA ARG A 170 24.53 -17.85 -20.50
C ARG A 170 25.96 -17.65 -20.05
N HIS A 171 26.46 -18.60 -19.31
CA HIS A 171 27.89 -18.77 -19.10
C HIS A 171 28.60 -19.27 -20.36
N ALA A 172 29.95 -19.25 -20.38
CA ALA A 172 30.75 -19.72 -21.51
C ALA A 172 30.51 -21.22 -21.84
N ASP A 173 30.10 -22.01 -20.84
CA ASP A 173 29.74 -23.42 -20.99
C ASP A 173 28.30 -23.66 -21.49
N GLY A 174 27.55 -22.59 -21.77
CA GLY A 174 26.16 -22.63 -22.24
C GLY A 174 25.11 -22.78 -21.11
N SER A 175 25.53 -22.92 -19.86
CA SER A 175 24.59 -22.99 -18.73
C SER A 175 23.92 -21.65 -18.45
N PRO A 176 22.68 -21.60 -17.91
CA PRO A 176 22.02 -20.36 -17.55
C PRO A 176 22.83 -19.57 -16.51
N ALA A 177 23.14 -18.30 -16.84
CA ALA A 177 23.89 -17.43 -15.93
C ALA A 177 22.97 -16.71 -14.92
N VAL A 178 21.66 -16.69 -15.16
CA VAL A 178 20.67 -16.00 -14.31
C VAL A 178 19.58 -16.98 -13.89
N ARG A 179 19.24 -16.95 -12.62
CA ARG A 179 18.05 -17.58 -12.07
C ARG A 179 17.03 -16.53 -11.65
N ILE A 180 15.89 -16.50 -12.32
CA ILE A 180 14.79 -15.59 -12.01
C ILE A 180 13.98 -16.17 -10.83
N HIS A 181 13.82 -15.38 -9.77
CA HIS A 181 12.97 -15.72 -8.63
C HIS A 181 11.67 -14.91 -8.70
N GLY A 182 10.53 -15.59 -8.54
CA GLY A 182 9.18 -15.02 -8.63
C GLY A 182 8.45 -15.49 -9.88
N PRO A 183 7.24 -14.97 -10.14
CA PRO A 183 6.43 -15.35 -11.30
C PRO A 183 7.16 -15.11 -12.62
N ALA A 184 7.01 -16.00 -13.58
CA ALA A 184 7.49 -15.83 -14.94
C ALA A 184 6.52 -14.98 -15.78
N GLU A 185 5.26 -15.01 -15.42
CA GLU A 185 4.19 -14.30 -16.12
C GLU A 185 4.17 -12.81 -15.72
N VAL A 186 4.13 -11.94 -16.73
CA VAL A 186 4.12 -10.47 -16.53
C VAL A 186 2.90 -10.04 -15.74
N GLY A 187 1.71 -10.60 -16.03
CA GLY A 187 0.46 -10.26 -15.34
C GLY A 187 0.42 -10.58 -13.85
N GLU A 188 1.32 -11.44 -13.36
CA GLU A 188 1.46 -11.75 -11.92
C GLU A 188 2.45 -10.82 -11.21
N ARG A 189 3.09 -9.90 -11.95
CA ARG A 189 4.06 -8.92 -11.47
C ARG A 189 3.55 -7.49 -11.68
N GLY A 190 4.13 -6.55 -10.93
CA GLY A 190 3.97 -5.13 -11.15
C GLY A 190 5.26 -4.38 -10.97
#